data_d9503fade5a3ff7789b3600e10d104e0
#
_entry.id   d9503fade5a3ff7789b3600e10d104e0
#
_cell.length_a   1.000
_cell.length_b   1.000
_cell.length_c   1.000
_cell.angle_alpha   90.00
_cell.angle_beta   90.00
_cell.angle_gamma   90.00
#
_symmetry.space_group_name_H-M   'P 1'
#
loop_
_entity.id
_entity.type
_entity.pdbx_description
1 polymer ?
#
loop_
_entity_poly.entity_id
_entity_poly.type
_entity_poly.pdbx_seq_one_letter_code
_entity_poly.pdbx_strand_id
1 'polypeptide(L)'
;MKILITGGAGFIGSAVIRHILCDTNFSVVNVDKLTYAGNLDSLAAVVKNPRYCFEQADICDQTAIKEIFERHQPVCVMHLAAES
;
A
#
# COMPACT_ATOMS: atom_id res chain seq x y z
N MET A 1 10.98 9.61 -3.48
CA MET A 1 9.62 9.62 -4.05
C MET A 1 8.76 8.61 -3.30
N LYS A 2 7.56 9.00 -2.95
CA LYS A 2 6.65 8.13 -2.19
C LYS A 2 5.41 7.83 -3.03
N ILE A 3 5.07 6.56 -3.14
CA ILE A 3 3.91 6.09 -3.90
C ILE A 3 2.91 5.48 -2.93
N LEU A 4 1.66 5.89 -3.02
CA LEU A 4 0.58 5.30 -2.27
C LEU A 4 -0.09 4.22 -3.13
N ILE A 5 -0.22 3.02 -2.59
CA ILE A 5 -0.84 1.89 -3.29
C ILE A 5 -2.05 1.42 -2.48
N THR A 6 -3.22 1.38 -3.11
CA THR A 6 -4.40 0.81 -2.50
C THR A 6 -4.53 -0.65 -2.93
N GLY A 7 -4.94 -1.51 -2.00
CA GLY A 7 -5.09 -2.93 -2.30
C GLY A 7 -3.77 -3.69 -2.41
N GLY A 8 -2.72 -3.18 -1.74
CA GLY A 8 -1.40 -3.78 -1.82
C GLY A 8 -1.26 -5.12 -1.12
N ALA A 9 -2.26 -5.52 -0.31
CA ALA A 9 -2.23 -6.83 0.34
C ALA A 9 -2.74 -7.94 -0.58
N GLY A 10 -3.32 -7.60 -1.75
CA GLY A 10 -3.75 -8.57 -2.73
C GLY A 10 -2.58 -9.16 -3.50
N PHE A 11 -2.88 -10.14 -4.36
CA PHE A 11 -1.85 -10.85 -5.11
C PHE A 11 -1.05 -9.91 -6.02
N ILE A 12 -1.76 -9.14 -6.84
CA ILE A 12 -1.09 -8.23 -7.79
C ILE A 12 -0.44 -7.06 -7.04
N GLY A 13 -1.14 -6.49 -6.06
CA GLY A 13 -0.62 -5.38 -5.30
C GLY A 13 0.68 -5.71 -4.56
N SER A 14 0.75 -6.90 -3.95
CA SER A 14 1.95 -7.31 -3.23
C SER A 14 3.13 -7.49 -4.19
N ALA A 15 2.88 -8.02 -5.39
CA ALA A 15 3.93 -8.18 -6.40
C ALA A 15 4.45 -6.81 -6.85
N VAL A 16 3.56 -5.84 -7.04
CA VAL A 16 3.95 -4.49 -7.43
C VAL A 16 4.81 -3.84 -6.33
N ILE A 17 4.39 -3.98 -5.07
CA ILE A 17 5.13 -3.42 -3.94
C ILE A 17 6.54 -4.00 -3.87
N ARG A 18 6.67 -5.33 -3.99
CA ARG A 18 7.97 -5.98 -3.96
C ARG A 18 8.85 -5.47 -5.10
N HIS A 19 8.28 -5.33 -6.28
CA HIS A 19 9.02 -4.83 -7.45
C HIS A 19 9.54 -3.41 -7.21
N ILE A 20 8.68 -2.53 -6.73
CA ILE A 20 9.06 -1.13 -6.48
C ILE A 20 10.18 -1.06 -5.45
N LEU A 21 10.07 -1.80 -4.36
CA LEU A 21 11.05 -1.75 -3.29
C LEU A 21 12.37 -2.40 -3.67
N CYS A 22 12.36 -3.41 -4.57
CA CYS A 22 13.57 -4.08 -5.01
C CYS A 22 14.29 -3.33 -6.13
N ASP A 23 13.53 -2.76 -7.06
CA ASP A 23 14.10 -2.23 -8.30
C ASP A 23 14.16 -0.71 -8.35
N THR A 24 13.61 -0.02 -7.36
CA THR A 24 13.66 1.44 -7.28
C THR A 24 14.01 1.88 -5.88
N ASN A 25 14.29 3.17 -5.73
CA ASN A 25 14.51 3.79 -4.42
C ASN A 25 13.25 4.46 -3.87
N PHE A 26 12.10 4.17 -4.46
CA PHE A 26 10.86 4.78 -4.03
C PHE A 26 10.39 4.19 -2.70
N SER A 27 9.67 5.00 -1.94
CA SER A 27 8.98 4.54 -0.74
C SER A 27 7.54 4.20 -1.09
N VAL A 28 6.96 3.25 -0.37
CA VAL A 28 5.61 2.76 -0.63
C VAL A 28 4.77 2.89 0.63
N VAL A 29 3.58 3.47 0.48
CA VAL A 29 2.54 3.42 1.51
C VAL A 29 1.45 2.50 0.99
N ASN A 30 1.25 1.37 1.65
CA ASN A 30 0.23 0.40 1.27
C ASN A 30 -1.02 0.65 2.11
N VAL A 31 -2.12 0.97 1.46
CA VAL A 31 -3.41 1.17 2.12
C VAL A 31 -4.32 0.00 1.78
N ASP A 32 -4.76 -0.75 2.78
CA ASP A 32 -5.62 -1.89 2.57
C ASP A 32 -6.55 -2.06 3.77
N LYS A 33 -7.76 -2.45 3.49
CA LYS A 33 -8.81 -2.66 4.48
C LYS A 33 -8.65 -3.98 5.23
N LEU A 34 -8.06 -4.99 4.58
CA LEU A 34 -7.83 -6.33 5.13
C LEU A 34 -9.09 -7.04 5.62
N THR A 35 -10.22 -6.85 4.92
CA THR A 35 -11.46 -7.50 5.32
C THR A 35 -11.64 -8.88 4.72
N TYR A 36 -10.79 -9.25 3.81
CA TYR A 36 -10.78 -10.57 3.18
C TYR A 36 -9.48 -11.26 3.60
N ALA A 37 -9.27 -12.44 3.09
CA ALA A 37 -8.03 -13.16 3.34
C ALA A 37 -6.85 -12.51 2.63
N GLY A 38 -6.80 -11.20 2.66
CA GLY A 38 -5.66 -10.43 2.21
C GLY A 38 -4.48 -10.87 3.02
N ASN A 39 -3.53 -11.42 2.36
CA ASN A 39 -2.50 -12.17 3.03
C ASN A 39 -1.26 -11.31 3.18
N LEU A 40 -1.05 -10.79 4.37
CA LEU A 40 0.16 -10.04 4.66
C LEU A 40 1.42 -10.91 4.55
N ASP A 41 1.25 -12.24 4.51
CA ASP A 41 2.40 -13.13 4.27
C ASP A 41 3.06 -12.83 2.94
N SER A 42 2.30 -12.38 1.95
CA SER A 42 2.86 -11.98 0.65
C SER A 42 3.82 -10.82 0.77
N LEU A 43 3.70 -10.05 1.85
CA LEU A 43 4.53 -8.87 2.07
C LEU A 43 5.54 -9.07 3.19
N ALA A 44 5.65 -10.30 3.73
CA ALA A 44 6.55 -10.57 4.86
C ALA A 44 7.99 -10.17 4.56
N ALA A 45 8.42 -10.30 3.31
CA ALA A 45 9.77 -9.96 2.92
C ALA A 45 10.04 -8.45 2.93
N VAL A 46 8.98 -7.63 2.84
CA VAL A 46 9.14 -6.19 2.71
C VAL A 46 8.70 -5.41 3.95
N VAL A 47 8.04 -6.05 4.92
CA VAL A 47 7.51 -5.32 6.09
C VAL A 47 8.61 -4.67 6.92
N LYS A 48 9.82 -5.18 6.84
CA LYS A 48 10.97 -4.63 7.55
C LYS A 48 11.73 -3.57 6.76
N ASN A 49 11.35 -3.35 5.51
CA ASN A 49 12.00 -2.35 4.67
C ASN A 49 11.64 -0.96 5.19
N PRO A 50 12.62 -0.09 5.49
CA PRO A 50 12.32 1.24 6.02
C PRO A 50 11.56 2.13 5.04
N ARG A 51 11.52 1.77 3.77
CA ARG A 51 10.75 2.50 2.75
C ARG A 51 9.33 1.98 2.59
N TYR A 52 8.92 0.98 3.37
CA TYR A 52 7.59 0.41 3.32
C TYR A 52 6.79 0.85 4.54
N CYS A 53 5.56 1.29 4.32
CA CYS A 53 4.63 1.64 5.39
C CYS A 53 3.26 1.07 5.09
N PHE A 54 2.61 0.50 6.08
CA PHE A 54 1.26 -0.05 5.95
C PHE A 54 0.27 0.81 6.71
N GLU A 55 -0.83 1.18 6.06
CA GLU A 55 -1.95 1.89 6.69
C GLU A 55 -3.21 1.08 6.45
N GLN A 56 -3.83 0.61 7.53
CA GLN A 56 -5.09 -0.11 7.42
C GLN A 56 -6.24 0.88 7.37
N ALA A 57 -6.91 0.94 6.24
CA ALA A 57 -8.04 1.85 6.06
C ALA A 57 -8.89 1.39 4.90
N ASP A 58 -10.18 1.74 4.98
CA ASP A 58 -11.12 1.53 3.89
C ASP A 58 -10.99 2.70 2.92
N ILE A 59 -10.80 2.43 1.63
CA ILE A 59 -10.69 3.50 0.64
C ILE A 59 -11.98 4.31 0.52
N CYS A 60 -13.10 3.78 1.01
CA CYS A 60 -14.36 4.50 1.05
C CYS A 60 -14.45 5.46 2.25
N ASP A 61 -13.53 5.36 3.19
CA ASP A 61 -13.47 6.27 4.34
C ASP A 61 -12.66 7.50 3.95
N GLN A 62 -13.36 8.53 3.51
CA GLN A 62 -12.71 9.73 3.00
C GLN A 62 -11.87 10.44 4.06
N THR A 63 -12.31 10.42 5.31
CA THR A 63 -11.56 11.04 6.39
C THR A 63 -10.24 10.33 6.63
N ALA A 64 -10.26 9.00 6.69
CA ALA A 64 -9.05 8.22 6.89
C ALA A 64 -8.08 8.41 5.73
N ILE A 65 -8.58 8.38 4.50
CA ILE A 65 -7.75 8.55 3.32
C ILE A 65 -7.12 9.95 3.29
N LYS A 66 -7.89 10.97 3.64
CA LYS A 66 -7.38 12.34 3.70
C LYS A 66 -6.23 12.45 4.71
N GLU A 67 -6.41 11.85 5.89
CA GLU A 67 -5.36 11.87 6.91
C GLU A 67 -4.09 11.17 6.43
N ILE A 68 -4.24 10.05 5.73
CA ILE A 68 -3.11 9.31 5.17
C ILE A 68 -2.37 10.16 4.14
N PHE A 69 -3.10 10.85 3.27
CA PHE A 69 -2.50 11.74 2.28
C PHE A 69 -1.73 12.88 2.94
N GLU A 70 -2.30 13.48 3.98
CA GLU A 70 -1.65 14.57 4.69
C GLU A 70 -0.40 14.10 5.43
N ARG A 71 -0.43 12.88 5.98
CA ARG A 71 0.69 12.33 6.73
C ARG A 71 1.84 11.95 5.83
N HIS A 72 1.55 11.37 4.67
CA HIS A 72 2.57 10.78 3.80
C HIS A 72 2.92 11.63 2.59
N GLN A 73 2.01 12.47 2.14
CA GLN A 73 2.17 13.34 0.97
C GLN A 73 2.74 12.61 -0.24
N PRO A 74 2.05 11.53 -0.70
CA PRO A 74 2.56 10.77 -1.83
C PRO A 74 2.50 11.59 -3.11
N VAL A 75 3.46 11.34 -3.99
CA VAL A 75 3.51 12.02 -5.29
C VAL A 75 2.74 11.26 -6.36
N CYS A 76 2.41 10.00 -6.10
CA CYS A 76 1.72 9.16 -7.06
C CYS A 76 0.82 8.19 -6.31
N VAL A 77 -0.31 7.84 -6.90
CA VAL A 77 -1.26 6.88 -6.33
C VAL A 77 -1.51 5.78 -7.35
N MET A 78 -1.35 4.53 -6.93
CA MET A 78 -1.72 3.36 -7.72
C MET A 78 -2.90 2.67 -7.06
N HIS A 79 -4.04 2.68 -7.74
CA HIS A 79 -5.27 2.11 -7.19
C HIS A 79 -5.43 0.68 -7.69
N LEU A 80 -5.04 -0.28 -6.86
CA LEU A 80 -5.10 -1.70 -7.19
C LEU A 80 -6.18 -2.43 -6.39
N ALA A 81 -6.90 -1.73 -5.54
CA ALA A 81 -8.00 -2.32 -4.79
C ALA A 81 -9.10 -2.71 -5.78
N ALA A 82 -9.32 -4.00 -5.93
CA ALA A 82 -10.39 -4.49 -6.78
C ALA A 82 -11.71 -4.37 -6.05
N GLU A 83 -12.69 -3.82 -6.73
CA GLU A 83 -14.05 -3.89 -6.25
C GLU A 83 -14.63 -5.22 -6.70
N SER A 84 -14.97 -6.02 -5.75
CA SER A 84 -15.61 -7.30 -6.04
C SER A 84 -16.98 -7.34 -5.42
#